data_dd991c5e3d3ae8c9016cd4edc2bae9c1
#
_entry.id   dd991c5e3d3ae8c9016cd4edc2bae9c1
#
_cell.length_a   1.000
_cell.length_b   1.000
_cell.length_c   1.000
_cell.angle_alpha   90.00
_cell.angle_beta   90.00
_cell.angle_gamma   90.00
#
_symmetry.space_group_name_H-M   'P 1'
#
loop_
_entity.id
_entity.type
_entity.pdbx_description
1 polymer ?
#
loop_
_entity_poly.entity_id
_entity_poly.type
_entity_poly.pdbx_seq_one_letter_code
_entity_poly.pdbx_strand_id
1 'polypeptide(L)'
;AAAADQAVAGAAPTVAELLNMEATLIANGVNLEAARMAWLLDGGALTEAKSLAQVASVSPAYDNATKEFLSYFAFASSNVGNSAGTGTNYLLGDYSKVHIAQFGGLDLLFDPYTNAAAGVGRMIATSLVDGAAVQNGTAFVKIDNA
;
A
#
# COMPACT_ATOMS: atom_id res chain seq x y z
N ALA A 1 -7.69 -13.72 5.44
CA ALA A 1 -7.93 -13.82 3.99
C ALA A 1 -6.92 -12.93 3.28
N ALA A 2 -6.40 -13.37 2.13
CA ALA A 2 -5.51 -12.55 1.29
C ALA A 2 -6.36 -11.61 0.43
N ALA A 3 -5.78 -10.48 -0.02
CA ALA A 3 -6.39 -9.63 -1.03
C ALA A 3 -6.70 -10.45 -2.29
N ALA A 4 -7.76 -10.08 -3.01
CA ALA A 4 -8.06 -10.73 -4.28
C ALA A 4 -6.90 -10.47 -5.25
N ASP A 5 -6.40 -11.54 -5.87
CA ASP A 5 -5.27 -11.48 -6.79
C ASP A 5 -5.77 -11.44 -8.23
N GLN A 6 -5.31 -10.48 -9.01
CA GLN A 6 -5.58 -10.40 -10.45
C GLN A 6 -4.34 -10.85 -11.22
N ALA A 7 -4.49 -11.87 -12.04
CA ALA A 7 -3.41 -12.34 -12.90
C ALA A 7 -3.15 -11.35 -14.05
N VAL A 8 -1.90 -10.94 -14.20
CA VAL A 8 -1.42 -10.15 -15.33
C VAL A 8 -0.52 -11.02 -16.20
N ALA A 9 -0.71 -11.02 -17.48
CA ALA A 9 0.05 -11.84 -18.43
C ALA A 9 1.41 -11.22 -18.75
N GLY A 10 2.39 -11.36 -17.85
CA GLY A 10 3.82 -11.30 -18.16
C GLY A 10 4.45 -9.99 -18.64
N ALA A 11 3.77 -8.84 -18.54
CA ALA A 11 4.31 -7.51 -18.82
C ALA A 11 3.69 -6.48 -17.87
N ALA A 12 4.17 -5.24 -17.89
CA ALA A 12 3.56 -4.15 -17.15
C ALA A 12 2.03 -4.14 -17.35
N PRO A 13 1.22 -3.97 -16.29
CA PRO A 13 -0.22 -4.03 -16.40
C PRO A 13 -0.74 -2.92 -17.32
N THR A 14 -1.73 -3.25 -18.12
CA THR A 14 -2.43 -2.27 -18.96
C THR A 14 -3.41 -1.44 -18.13
N VAL A 15 -3.78 -0.26 -18.61
CA VAL A 15 -4.81 0.57 -17.97
C VAL A 15 -6.13 -0.19 -17.80
N ALA A 16 -6.48 -1.07 -18.76
CA ALA A 16 -7.69 -1.89 -18.67
C ALA A 16 -7.64 -2.88 -17.51
N GLU A 17 -6.49 -3.51 -17.26
CA GLU A 17 -6.31 -4.42 -16.12
C GLU A 17 -6.37 -3.68 -14.78
N LEU A 18 -5.80 -2.48 -14.72
CA LEU A 18 -5.88 -1.63 -13.53
C LEU A 18 -7.32 -1.17 -13.24
N LEU A 19 -8.09 -0.81 -14.27
CA LEU A 19 -9.52 -0.49 -14.12
C LEU A 19 -10.36 -1.71 -13.75
N ASN A 20 -9.97 -2.92 -14.13
CA ASN A 20 -10.62 -4.15 -13.68
C ASN A 20 -10.48 -4.38 -12.16
N MET A 21 -9.43 -3.86 -11.51
CA MET A 21 -9.31 -3.91 -10.06
C MET A 21 -10.45 -3.13 -9.39
N GLU A 22 -10.78 -1.96 -9.94
CA GLU A 22 -11.91 -1.16 -9.45
C GLU A 22 -13.24 -1.90 -9.66
N ALA A 23 -13.45 -2.48 -10.83
CA ALA A 23 -14.65 -3.29 -11.10
C ALA A 23 -14.77 -4.49 -10.15
N THR A 24 -13.65 -5.12 -9.79
CA THR A 24 -13.62 -6.23 -8.83
C THR A 24 -14.01 -5.75 -7.42
N LEU A 25 -13.57 -4.58 -6.98
CA LEU A 25 -13.96 -4.00 -5.70
C LEU A 25 -15.47 -3.70 -5.65
N ILE A 26 -16.02 -3.15 -6.74
CA ILE A 26 -17.47 -2.90 -6.86
C ILE A 26 -18.24 -4.23 -6.77
N ALA A 27 -17.79 -5.26 -7.48
CA ALA A 27 -18.39 -6.58 -7.45
C ALA A 27 -18.35 -7.23 -6.05
N ASN A 28 -17.32 -6.92 -5.26
CA ASN A 28 -17.18 -7.32 -3.87
C ASN A 28 -18.03 -6.47 -2.89
N GLY A 29 -18.80 -5.49 -3.38
CA GLY A 29 -19.69 -4.68 -2.59
C GLY A 29 -19.02 -3.45 -1.93
N VAL A 30 -17.84 -3.04 -2.38
CA VAL A 30 -17.21 -1.80 -1.93
C VAL A 30 -17.92 -0.61 -2.57
N ASN A 31 -18.38 0.33 -1.75
CA ASN A 31 -18.94 1.59 -2.23
C ASN A 31 -17.81 2.60 -2.42
N LEU A 32 -17.42 2.86 -3.66
CA LEU A 32 -16.28 3.73 -4.00
C LEU A 32 -16.46 5.17 -3.56
N GLU A 33 -17.69 5.68 -3.49
CA GLU A 33 -17.97 7.06 -3.06
C GLU A 33 -17.79 7.25 -1.54
N ALA A 34 -18.04 6.20 -0.75
CA ALA A 34 -17.92 6.24 0.70
C ALA A 34 -16.57 5.72 1.20
N ALA A 35 -15.84 4.96 0.38
CA ALA A 35 -14.59 4.33 0.73
C ALA A 35 -13.42 5.33 0.66
N ARG A 36 -12.42 5.12 1.52
CA ARG A 36 -11.12 5.83 1.41
C ARG A 36 -10.21 5.05 0.49
N MET A 37 -10.48 5.18 -0.80
CA MET A 37 -9.72 4.50 -1.84
C MET A 37 -8.35 5.13 -2.02
N ALA A 38 -7.33 4.29 -2.10
CA ALA A 38 -5.98 4.71 -2.46
C ALA A 38 -5.21 3.57 -3.12
N TRP A 39 -4.23 3.95 -3.92
CA TRP A 39 -3.22 3.06 -4.46
C TRP A 39 -2.03 2.98 -3.53
N LEU A 40 -1.54 1.78 -3.32
CA LEU A 40 -0.24 1.55 -2.71
C LEU A 40 0.65 0.84 -3.74
N LEU A 41 1.76 1.47 -4.09
CA LEU A 41 2.63 1.06 -5.17
C LEU A 41 4.04 0.77 -4.63
N ASP A 42 4.76 -0.14 -5.26
CA ASP A 42 6.20 -0.19 -5.07
C ASP A 42 6.92 0.82 -5.98
N GLY A 43 8.25 0.91 -5.89
CA GLY A 43 9.04 1.86 -6.69
C GLY A 43 8.99 1.56 -8.19
N GLY A 44 8.93 0.29 -8.58
CA GLY A 44 8.78 -0.16 -9.96
C GLY A 44 7.41 0.21 -10.52
N ALA A 45 6.35 -0.14 -9.79
CA ALA A 45 4.98 0.19 -10.13
C ALA A 45 4.75 1.71 -10.31
N LEU A 46 5.36 2.53 -9.44
CA LEU A 46 5.29 3.99 -9.61
C LEU A 46 5.95 4.47 -10.91
N THR A 47 7.07 3.87 -11.30
CA THR A 47 7.77 4.22 -12.55
C THR A 47 6.93 3.82 -13.75
N GLU A 48 6.36 2.63 -13.73
CA GLU A 48 5.43 2.14 -14.75
C GLU A 48 4.18 3.02 -14.84
N ALA A 49 3.54 3.33 -13.68
CA ALA A 49 2.36 4.17 -13.62
C ALA A 49 2.57 5.56 -14.27
N LYS A 50 3.77 6.14 -14.11
CA LYS A 50 4.14 7.42 -14.75
C LYS A 50 4.33 7.30 -16.26
N SER A 51 4.66 6.13 -16.75
CA SER A 51 4.83 5.87 -18.19
C SER A 51 3.53 5.52 -18.89
N LEU A 52 2.49 5.11 -18.15
CA LEU A 52 1.18 4.76 -18.70
C LEU A 52 0.41 6.01 -19.14
N ALA A 53 -0.20 5.92 -20.30
CA ALA A 53 -1.15 6.92 -20.78
C ALA A 53 -2.58 6.39 -20.66
N GLN A 54 -3.45 7.17 -20.04
CA GLN A 54 -4.86 6.82 -19.87
C GLN A 54 -5.62 6.77 -21.20
N VAL A 55 -5.29 7.70 -22.11
CA VAL A 55 -5.76 7.71 -23.51
C VAL A 55 -4.55 8.01 -24.38
N ALA A 56 -4.38 7.27 -25.47
CA ALA A 56 -3.22 7.33 -26.37
C ALA A 56 -2.63 8.74 -26.53
N SER A 57 -1.51 9.00 -25.85
CA SER A 57 -0.70 10.24 -25.89
C SER A 57 -1.36 11.53 -25.39
N VAL A 58 -2.56 11.49 -24.80
CA VAL A 58 -3.32 12.71 -24.46
C VAL A 58 -3.41 12.97 -22.97
N SER A 59 -3.50 11.93 -22.12
CA SER A 59 -3.62 12.10 -20.66
C SER A 59 -2.78 11.06 -19.93
N PRO A 60 -1.86 11.49 -19.05
CA PRO A 60 -1.12 10.54 -18.22
C PRO A 60 -2.07 9.87 -17.22
N ALA A 61 -1.83 8.59 -16.95
CA ALA A 61 -2.58 7.87 -15.92
C ALA A 61 -2.21 8.34 -14.50
N TYR A 62 -0.99 8.85 -14.33
CA TYR A 62 -0.47 9.39 -13.07
C TYR A 62 -0.26 10.90 -13.15
N ASP A 63 -0.90 11.65 -12.27
CA ASP A 63 -0.69 13.09 -12.12
C ASP A 63 0.39 13.37 -11.05
N ASN A 64 1.49 13.98 -11.46
CA ASN A 64 2.58 14.33 -10.56
C ASN A 64 2.25 15.48 -9.59
N ALA A 65 1.30 16.35 -9.94
CA ALA A 65 0.93 17.50 -9.11
C ALA A 65 0.00 17.07 -7.95
N THR A 66 -1.02 16.29 -8.25
CA THR A 66 -2.00 15.83 -7.26
C THR A 66 -1.62 14.53 -6.57
N LYS A 67 -0.62 13.78 -7.12
CA LYS A 67 -0.24 12.45 -6.67
C LYS A 67 -1.39 11.43 -6.83
N GLU A 68 -2.20 11.61 -7.87
CA GLU A 68 -3.30 10.74 -8.19
C GLU A 68 -2.93 9.79 -9.34
N PHE A 69 -3.34 8.55 -9.19
CA PHE A 69 -3.25 7.52 -10.20
C PHE A 69 -4.64 6.99 -10.47
N LEU A 70 -5.12 7.12 -11.72
CA LEU A 70 -6.47 6.75 -12.12
C LEU A 70 -7.54 7.27 -11.13
N SER A 71 -7.48 8.58 -10.83
CA SER A 71 -8.43 9.31 -9.97
C SER A 71 -8.35 9.02 -8.45
N TYR A 72 -7.44 8.19 -8.00
CA TYR A 72 -7.23 7.93 -6.57
C TYR A 72 -5.82 8.31 -6.13
N PHE A 73 -5.68 8.71 -4.87
CA PHE A 73 -4.37 8.97 -4.27
C PHE A 73 -3.45 7.77 -4.41
N ALA A 74 -2.20 8.01 -4.78
CA ALA A 74 -1.18 6.97 -4.92
C ALA A 74 -0.02 7.21 -3.97
N PHE A 75 0.25 6.21 -3.13
CA PHE A 75 1.38 6.17 -2.22
C PHE A 75 2.39 5.15 -2.71
N ALA A 76 3.67 5.55 -2.77
CA ALA A 76 4.76 4.64 -3.07
C ALA A 76 5.56 4.31 -1.81
N SER A 77 5.86 3.04 -1.61
CA SER A 77 6.67 2.58 -0.49
C SER A 77 7.54 1.38 -0.87
N SER A 78 8.80 1.40 -0.43
CA SER A 78 9.70 0.25 -0.56
C SER A 78 9.28 -0.96 0.29
N ASN A 79 8.35 -0.78 1.23
CA ASN A 79 7.82 -1.85 2.07
C ASN A 79 6.69 -2.63 1.39
N VAL A 80 6.24 -2.20 0.23
CA VAL A 80 5.32 -2.97 -0.61
C VAL A 80 6.16 -4.02 -1.31
N GLY A 81 6.35 -5.17 -0.61
CA GLY A 81 7.13 -6.28 -1.14
C GLY A 81 6.37 -7.01 -2.23
N ASN A 82 7.07 -7.48 -3.25
CA ASN A 82 6.55 -8.48 -4.16
C ASN A 82 6.93 -9.89 -3.69
N SER A 83 6.07 -10.85 -3.97
CA SER A 83 6.30 -12.25 -3.57
C SER A 83 7.50 -12.88 -4.29
N ALA A 84 7.88 -12.36 -5.46
CA ALA A 84 8.95 -12.88 -6.31
C ALA A 84 10.26 -12.07 -6.26
N GLY A 85 10.26 -10.89 -5.61
CA GLY A 85 11.47 -10.07 -5.43
C GLY A 85 11.91 -9.25 -6.65
N THR A 86 11.29 -9.40 -7.81
CA THR A 86 11.66 -8.73 -9.07
C THR A 86 10.51 -8.07 -9.81
N GLY A 87 9.27 -8.30 -9.39
CA GLY A 87 8.08 -7.75 -10.04
C GLY A 87 7.63 -6.41 -9.48
N THR A 88 6.56 -5.91 -10.04
CA THR A 88 5.89 -4.67 -9.61
C THR A 88 4.57 -4.99 -8.94
N ASN A 89 4.26 -4.27 -7.85
CA ASN A 89 3.05 -4.47 -7.07
C ASN A 89 2.15 -3.24 -7.13
N TYR A 90 0.90 -3.50 -7.48
CA TYR A 90 -0.19 -2.56 -7.40
C TYR A 90 -1.22 -3.07 -6.41
N LEU A 91 -1.51 -2.30 -5.38
CA LEU A 91 -2.55 -2.59 -4.42
C LEU A 91 -3.56 -1.45 -4.41
N LEU A 92 -4.80 -1.75 -4.78
CA LEU A 92 -5.94 -0.84 -4.67
C LEU A 92 -6.86 -1.31 -3.56
N GLY A 93 -7.31 -0.41 -2.70
CA GLY A 93 -8.24 -0.81 -1.65
C GLY A 93 -8.81 0.32 -0.83
N ASP A 94 -9.77 -0.05 0.01
CA ASP A 94 -10.40 0.82 0.99
C ASP A 94 -9.62 0.80 2.31
N TYR A 95 -8.80 1.81 2.53
CA TYR A 95 -7.97 1.94 3.72
C TYR A 95 -8.77 2.30 4.99
N SER A 96 -10.07 2.59 4.89
CA SER A 96 -10.92 2.71 6.08
C SER A 96 -11.11 1.37 6.81
N LYS A 97 -10.81 0.26 6.15
CA LYS A 97 -10.89 -1.10 6.70
C LYS A 97 -9.58 -1.59 7.32
N VAL A 98 -8.55 -0.75 7.34
CA VAL A 98 -7.29 -1.04 8.04
C VAL A 98 -7.39 -0.50 9.46
N HIS A 99 -7.22 -1.37 10.44
CA HIS A 99 -7.22 -1.02 11.84
C HIS A 99 -5.81 -1.20 12.41
N ILE A 100 -5.33 -0.18 13.09
CA ILE A 100 -4.07 -0.23 13.84
C ILE A 100 -4.43 -0.19 15.32
N ALA A 101 -4.01 -1.21 16.07
CA ALA A 101 -4.25 -1.32 17.50
C ALA A 101 -2.94 -1.15 18.25
N GLN A 102 -2.96 -0.30 19.26
CA GLN A 102 -1.86 -0.16 20.21
C GLN A 102 -2.29 -0.75 21.54
N PHE A 103 -1.51 -1.69 22.07
CA PHE A 103 -1.75 -2.34 23.35
C PHE A 103 -0.90 -1.70 24.42
N GLY A 104 -1.54 -1.13 25.44
CA GLY A 104 -0.88 -0.40 26.51
C GLY A 104 -0.41 0.99 26.08
N GLY A 105 0.38 1.61 26.94
CA GLY A 105 1.03 2.88 26.66
C GLY A 105 2.43 2.70 26.10
N LEU A 106 3.15 3.81 26.01
CA LEU A 106 4.58 3.84 25.75
C LEU A 106 5.31 3.60 27.08
N ASP A 107 6.00 2.48 27.19
CA ASP A 107 6.87 2.20 28.32
C ASP A 107 8.25 2.82 28.08
N LEU A 108 8.64 3.70 28.99
CA LEU A 108 9.95 4.36 28.97
C LEU A 108 10.78 3.85 30.14
N LEU A 109 11.89 3.19 29.85
CA LEU A 109 12.88 2.77 30.83
C LEU A 109 14.16 3.59 30.65
N PHE A 110 14.55 4.30 31.69
CA PHE A 110 15.87 4.94 31.76
C PHE A 110 16.84 4.04 32.52
N ASP A 111 17.89 3.61 31.84
CA ASP A 111 18.95 2.78 32.41
C ASP A 111 20.27 3.59 32.48
N PRO A 112 20.64 4.09 33.66
CA PRO A 112 21.88 4.80 33.85
C PRO A 112 23.09 3.88 34.11
N TYR A 113 22.86 2.57 34.27
CA TYR A 113 23.89 1.64 34.76
C TYR A 113 24.63 0.89 33.65
N THR A 114 23.95 0.48 32.61
CA THR A 114 24.55 -0.38 31.57
C THR A 114 25.78 0.24 30.88
N ASN A 115 25.82 1.57 30.73
CA ASN A 115 26.95 2.29 30.14
C ASN A 115 27.55 3.33 31.10
N ALA A 116 27.46 3.11 32.40
CA ALA A 116 27.93 4.05 33.43
C ALA A 116 29.44 4.39 33.28
N ALA A 117 30.25 3.42 32.86
CA ALA A 117 31.70 3.61 32.66
C ALA A 117 32.00 4.62 31.48
N ALA A 118 31.09 4.78 30.54
CA ALA A 118 31.20 5.73 29.46
C ALA A 118 30.49 7.07 29.75
N GLY A 119 29.86 7.22 30.92
CA GLY A 119 29.10 8.41 31.29
C GLY A 119 27.82 8.62 30.47
N VAL A 120 27.29 7.57 29.85
CA VAL A 120 26.12 7.63 28.95
C VAL A 120 24.92 6.90 29.57
N GLY A 121 23.78 7.59 29.73
CA GLY A 121 22.52 6.99 30.11
C GLY A 121 21.81 6.44 28.87
N ARG A 122 21.16 5.27 29.00
CA ARG A 122 20.36 4.60 27.96
C ARG A 122 18.87 4.80 28.24
N MET A 123 18.12 5.25 27.22
CA MET A 123 16.67 5.28 27.27
C MET A 123 16.12 4.22 26.32
N ILE A 124 15.23 3.39 26.82
CA ILE A 124 14.53 2.34 26.06
C ILE A 124 13.05 2.73 26.03
N ALA A 125 12.49 2.84 24.83
CA ALA A 125 11.07 3.05 24.62
C ALA A 125 10.48 1.80 23.97
N THR A 126 9.44 1.24 24.56
CA THR A 126 8.76 0.03 24.07
C THR A 126 7.28 0.33 23.85
N SER A 127 6.76 -0.03 22.70
CA SER A 127 5.33 0.03 22.38
C SER A 127 4.92 -1.23 21.64
N LEU A 128 3.77 -1.79 22.02
CA LEU A 128 3.18 -2.95 21.34
C LEU A 128 2.10 -2.45 20.40
N VAL A 129 2.34 -2.62 19.09
CA VAL A 129 1.45 -2.18 18.02
C VAL A 129 1.20 -3.36 17.08
N ASP A 130 -0.05 -3.53 16.70
CA ASP A 130 -0.46 -4.50 15.67
C ASP A 130 -1.41 -3.86 14.67
N GLY A 131 -1.46 -4.37 13.44
CA GLY A 131 -2.31 -3.85 12.38
C GLY A 131 -2.98 -4.98 11.59
N ALA A 132 -4.26 -4.82 11.32
CA ALA A 132 -5.02 -5.78 10.53
C ALA A 132 -5.97 -5.10 9.56
N ALA A 133 -6.09 -5.67 8.35
CA ALA A 133 -7.15 -5.35 7.40
C ALA A 133 -8.35 -6.26 7.67
N VAL A 134 -9.46 -5.68 8.15
CA VAL A 134 -10.63 -6.46 8.60
C VAL A 134 -11.34 -7.16 7.44
N GLN A 135 -11.36 -6.56 6.26
CA GLN A 135 -12.01 -7.08 5.05
C GLN A 135 -11.00 -7.28 3.91
N ASN A 136 -9.86 -7.90 4.20
CA ASN A 136 -8.75 -8.01 3.25
C ASN A 136 -9.15 -8.66 1.93
N GLY A 137 -9.97 -9.73 1.95
CA GLY A 137 -10.38 -10.47 0.75
C GLY A 137 -11.45 -9.78 -0.11
N THR A 138 -12.08 -8.71 0.37
CA THR A 138 -13.15 -8.00 -0.36
C THR A 138 -12.87 -6.52 -0.58
N ALA A 139 -12.14 -5.89 0.34
CA ALA A 139 -11.85 -4.45 0.30
C ALA A 139 -10.52 -4.10 -0.35
N PHE A 140 -9.71 -5.09 -0.70
CA PHE A 140 -8.39 -4.92 -1.33
C PHE A 140 -8.21 -5.85 -2.52
N VAL A 141 -7.68 -5.32 -3.61
CA VAL A 141 -7.27 -6.07 -4.81
C VAL A 141 -5.82 -5.76 -5.10
N LYS A 142 -5.04 -6.77 -5.44
CA LYS A 142 -3.64 -6.61 -5.85
C LYS A 142 -3.40 -7.13 -7.26
N ILE A 143 -2.44 -6.54 -7.93
CA ILE A 143 -1.73 -7.11 -9.06
C ILE A 143 -0.29 -7.33 -8.61
N ASP A 144 0.17 -8.56 -8.73
CA ASP A 144 1.55 -8.98 -8.48
C ASP A 144 2.13 -9.43 -9.81
N ASN A 145 2.95 -8.59 -10.41
CA ASN A 145 3.62 -8.89 -11.66
C ASN A 145 5.03 -9.42 -11.34
N ALA A 146 5.22 -10.73 -11.50
CA ALA A 146 6.45 -11.44 -11.19
C ALA A 146 7.38 -11.53 -12.41
#